data_690682ce2b7ac97c187d5a655e270738
#
_entry.id   690682ce2b7ac97c187d5a655e270738
#
_cell.length_a   1.000
_cell.length_b   1.000
_cell.length_c   1.000
_cell.angle_alpha   90.00
_cell.angle_beta   90.00
_cell.angle_gamma   90.00
#
_symmetry.space_group_name_H-M   'P 1'
#
loop_
_entity.id
_entity.type
_entity.pdbx_description
1 polymer ?
#
loop_
_entity_poly.entity_id
_entity_poly.type
_entity_poly.pdbx_seq_one_letter_code
_entity_poly.pdbx_strand_id
1 'polypeptide(L)'
;MSDLPVLFDELPTACGGRIGVATLNAPKSLNALSLEMVHQLEAKLDAWAVDRSIVAVWLEGSGDKAFCAGGDVVALYRSLTEEGENRGSGRDSLLAETYFTAEYHLDHRIHTYPKPLMVWGDGIVMGGGLGLMAGGFQRLVTETTRIAMPEITIGLYPDIGASWFLNRMPPGVGAYLGLTGAQLNARDALDLGMADRFIPRERRSLVLAALTEANYGDRSGAALRAGVQAALDRHEERATAPAGQVWPHIDHIQALVGAVDAPTAVARILADAPEDRWLAANRARLADGCPLSAHLVWRMLERHAHTSLADAFRDELVLSVQCCRHGDFVEGVRALLIDKDKSPRWSHPDAASVPEEAVQALFVSPWSSEEHPLRDLGLGHRGG
;
A
#
# COMPACT_ATOMS: atom_id res chain seq x y z
N MET A 1 -14.16 -24.39 6.97
CA MET A 1 -13.25 -23.45 6.28
C MET A 1 -11.92 -23.56 6.99
N SER A 2 -10.82 -23.54 6.28
CA SER A 2 -9.46 -23.57 6.89
C SER A 2 -9.29 -22.30 7.73
N ASP A 3 -8.74 -22.45 8.95
CA ASP A 3 -8.44 -21.32 9.84
C ASP A 3 -7.08 -20.64 9.50
N LEU A 4 -6.44 -21.05 8.38
CA LEU A 4 -5.18 -20.47 7.93
C LEU A 4 -5.41 -19.04 7.41
N PRO A 5 -4.56 -18.06 7.78
CA PRO A 5 -4.73 -16.67 7.41
C PRO A 5 -4.42 -16.39 5.93
N VAL A 6 -3.66 -17.29 5.27
CA VAL A 6 -3.48 -17.29 3.82
C VAL A 6 -3.74 -18.69 3.29
N LEU A 7 -4.52 -18.81 2.23
CA LEU A 7 -4.74 -20.07 1.53
C LEU A 7 -3.88 -20.11 0.26
N PHE A 8 -3.29 -21.26 0.00
CA PHE A 8 -2.47 -21.48 -1.18
C PHE A 8 -3.01 -22.65 -2.00
N ASP A 9 -3.16 -22.40 -3.30
CA ASP A 9 -3.56 -23.42 -4.27
C ASP A 9 -2.65 -23.35 -5.52
N GLU A 10 -2.64 -24.40 -6.33
CA GLU A 10 -1.84 -24.47 -7.53
C GLU A 10 -2.66 -25.07 -8.68
N LEU A 11 -3.19 -24.20 -9.55
CA LEU A 11 -4.09 -24.59 -10.62
C LEU A 11 -3.28 -25.14 -11.82
N PRO A 12 -3.54 -26.36 -12.28
CA PRO A 12 -2.85 -26.91 -13.44
C PRO A 12 -3.21 -26.14 -14.70
N THR A 13 -2.24 -25.97 -15.61
CA THR A 13 -2.44 -25.32 -16.91
C THR A 13 -2.43 -26.32 -18.04
N ALA A 14 -3.10 -26.00 -19.15
CA ALA A 14 -3.14 -26.83 -20.36
C ALA A 14 -1.75 -27.13 -20.95
N CYS A 15 -0.76 -26.27 -20.70
CA CYS A 15 0.62 -26.44 -21.14
C CYS A 15 1.51 -27.21 -20.14
N GLY A 16 0.94 -27.84 -19.10
CA GLY A 16 1.66 -28.67 -18.12
C GLY A 16 2.40 -27.87 -17.03
N GLY A 17 2.16 -26.55 -16.92
CA GLY A 17 2.57 -25.72 -15.78
C GLY A 17 1.47 -25.61 -14.73
N ARG A 18 1.68 -24.73 -13.73
CA ARG A 18 0.70 -24.41 -12.69
C ARG A 18 0.67 -22.89 -12.44
N ILE A 19 -0.49 -22.38 -12.07
CA ILE A 19 -0.63 -21.02 -11.55
C ILE A 19 -0.71 -21.12 -10.03
N GLY A 20 0.21 -20.45 -9.32
CA GLY A 20 0.13 -20.32 -7.88
C GLY A 20 -0.98 -19.31 -7.52
N VAL A 21 -1.89 -19.70 -6.66
CA VAL A 21 -2.96 -18.83 -6.13
C VAL A 21 -2.76 -18.63 -4.65
N ALA A 22 -2.60 -17.37 -4.24
CA ALA A 22 -2.54 -16.96 -2.84
C ALA A 22 -3.79 -16.14 -2.51
N THR A 23 -4.54 -16.55 -1.49
CA THR A 23 -5.76 -15.88 -1.05
C THR A 23 -5.60 -15.43 0.40
N LEU A 24 -5.61 -14.12 0.64
CA LEU A 24 -5.69 -13.55 1.99
C LEU A 24 -7.02 -14.00 2.62
N ASN A 25 -7.00 -14.61 3.80
CA ASN A 25 -8.16 -15.30 4.35
C ASN A 25 -8.55 -14.84 5.76
N ALA A 26 -8.71 -13.52 5.90
CA ALA A 26 -9.22 -12.91 7.11
C ALA A 26 -10.37 -11.94 6.80
N PRO A 27 -11.47 -12.38 6.13
CA PRO A 27 -12.52 -11.47 5.62
C PRO A 27 -13.27 -10.71 6.72
N LYS A 28 -13.27 -11.20 7.96
CA LYS A 28 -13.87 -10.52 9.12
C LYS A 28 -13.14 -9.24 9.50
N SER A 29 -11.83 -9.19 9.28
CA SER A 29 -10.98 -8.01 9.45
C SER A 29 -10.67 -7.32 8.11
N LEU A 30 -11.47 -7.55 7.06
CA LEU A 30 -11.23 -7.01 5.72
C LEU A 30 -9.86 -7.41 5.16
N ASN A 31 -9.40 -8.61 5.49
CA ASN A 31 -8.07 -9.14 5.12
C ASN A 31 -6.91 -8.25 5.58
N ALA A 32 -7.04 -7.60 6.77
CA ALA A 32 -5.94 -6.86 7.36
C ALA A 32 -4.68 -7.73 7.46
N LEU A 33 -3.55 -7.20 6.98
CA LEU A 33 -2.32 -7.94 6.79
C LEU A 33 -1.61 -8.13 8.14
N SER A 34 -1.66 -9.35 8.68
CA SER A 34 -0.93 -9.71 9.89
C SER A 34 0.52 -10.09 9.57
N LEU A 35 1.41 -10.02 10.56
CA LEU A 35 2.80 -10.47 10.43
C LEU A 35 2.90 -11.95 9.99
N GLU A 36 1.98 -12.79 10.46
CA GLU A 36 1.89 -14.19 10.03
C GLU A 36 1.56 -14.30 8.54
N MET A 37 0.61 -13.50 8.04
CA MET A 37 0.28 -13.46 6.61
C MET A 37 1.47 -13.01 5.77
N VAL A 38 2.22 -12.00 6.22
CA VAL A 38 3.44 -11.51 5.55
C VAL A 38 4.45 -12.63 5.40
N HIS A 39 4.79 -13.31 6.51
CA HIS A 39 5.76 -14.41 6.49
C HIS A 39 5.31 -15.60 5.63
N GLN A 40 4.01 -15.96 5.67
CA GLN A 40 3.48 -17.04 4.84
C GLN A 40 3.53 -16.70 3.35
N LEU A 41 3.18 -15.45 2.97
CA LEU A 41 3.27 -14.97 1.60
C LEU A 41 4.72 -14.97 1.11
N GLU A 42 5.64 -14.39 1.89
CA GLU A 42 7.06 -14.31 1.52
C GLU A 42 7.64 -15.70 1.27
N ALA A 43 7.48 -16.63 2.23
CA ALA A 43 7.98 -18.00 2.10
C ALA A 43 7.41 -18.74 0.88
N LYS A 44 6.11 -18.55 0.58
CA LYS A 44 5.46 -19.21 -0.55
C LYS A 44 5.86 -18.56 -1.88
N LEU A 45 5.96 -17.25 -1.94
CA LEU A 45 6.43 -16.55 -3.13
C LEU A 45 7.89 -16.93 -3.47
N ASP A 46 8.75 -17.07 -2.47
CA ASP A 46 10.12 -17.52 -2.68
C ASP A 46 10.19 -18.95 -3.24
N ALA A 47 9.37 -19.86 -2.70
CA ALA A 47 9.27 -21.22 -3.20
C ALA A 47 8.77 -21.23 -4.66
N TRP A 48 7.73 -20.45 -4.97
CA TRP A 48 7.18 -20.35 -6.33
C TRP A 48 8.11 -19.63 -7.31
N ALA A 49 8.95 -18.71 -6.83
CA ALA A 49 9.91 -18.02 -7.71
C ALA A 49 10.89 -18.96 -8.39
N VAL A 50 11.36 -19.97 -7.65
CA VAL A 50 12.35 -20.96 -8.15
C VAL A 50 11.72 -22.21 -8.77
N ASP A 51 10.45 -22.50 -8.49
CA ASP A 51 9.75 -23.65 -9.05
C ASP A 51 9.42 -23.45 -10.54
N ARG A 52 10.12 -24.14 -11.42
CA ARG A 52 9.92 -24.04 -12.90
C ARG A 52 8.54 -24.47 -13.36
N SER A 53 7.76 -25.18 -12.56
CA SER A 53 6.40 -25.58 -12.91
C SER A 53 5.40 -24.43 -12.69
N ILE A 54 5.70 -23.46 -11.82
CA ILE A 54 4.87 -22.28 -11.63
C ILE A 54 5.14 -21.28 -12.77
N VAL A 55 4.11 -20.98 -13.55
CA VAL A 55 4.19 -20.09 -14.72
C VAL A 55 3.74 -18.66 -14.42
N ALA A 56 2.86 -18.49 -13.45
CA ALA A 56 2.37 -17.21 -13.00
C ALA A 56 1.83 -17.33 -11.57
N VAL A 57 1.61 -16.17 -10.89
CA VAL A 57 1.02 -16.10 -9.57
C VAL A 57 -0.22 -15.20 -9.61
N TRP A 58 -1.25 -15.59 -8.88
CA TRP A 58 -2.48 -14.84 -8.66
C TRP A 58 -2.61 -14.57 -7.16
N LEU A 59 -2.75 -13.31 -6.79
CA LEU A 59 -2.95 -12.85 -5.41
C LEU A 59 -4.33 -12.18 -5.30
N GLU A 60 -5.11 -12.60 -4.30
CA GLU A 60 -6.46 -12.08 -4.05
C GLU A 60 -6.84 -12.09 -2.58
N GLY A 61 -7.96 -11.45 -2.24
CA GLY A 61 -8.57 -11.50 -0.91
C GLY A 61 -9.84 -12.37 -0.89
N SER A 62 -10.08 -13.07 0.21
CA SER A 62 -11.33 -13.79 0.45
C SER A 62 -12.45 -12.83 0.85
N GLY A 63 -13.69 -13.25 0.60
CA GLY A 63 -14.88 -12.43 0.86
C GLY A 63 -15.20 -11.48 -0.29
N ASP A 64 -16.12 -10.55 -0.02
CA ASP A 64 -16.71 -9.67 -1.04
C ASP A 64 -16.49 -8.17 -0.78
N LYS A 65 -15.74 -7.82 0.27
CA LYS A 65 -15.59 -6.42 0.71
C LYS A 65 -14.24 -5.83 0.44
N ALA A 66 -13.17 -6.63 0.53
CA ALA A 66 -11.82 -6.12 0.45
C ALA A 66 -10.85 -7.14 -0.14
N PHE A 67 -9.95 -6.66 -0.96
CA PHE A 67 -8.68 -7.35 -1.19
C PHE A 67 -7.86 -7.35 0.10
N CYS A 68 -7.50 -6.17 0.61
CA CYS A 68 -6.83 -5.97 1.88
C CYS A 68 -7.00 -4.51 2.35
N ALA A 69 -7.44 -4.31 3.59
CA ALA A 69 -7.72 -2.97 4.13
C ALA A 69 -6.49 -2.30 4.80
N GLY A 70 -5.30 -2.89 4.69
CA GLY A 70 -4.05 -2.38 5.25
C GLY A 70 -3.42 -3.34 6.26
N GLY A 71 -2.35 -2.91 6.91
CA GLY A 71 -1.68 -3.65 7.96
C GLY A 71 -2.52 -3.84 9.23
N ASP A 72 -2.19 -4.83 10.05
CA ASP A 72 -2.84 -5.03 11.36
C ASP A 72 -2.30 -4.02 12.39
N VAL A 73 -2.67 -2.74 12.20
CA VAL A 73 -2.30 -1.64 13.09
C VAL A 73 -2.91 -1.78 14.50
N VAL A 74 -3.95 -2.62 14.66
CA VAL A 74 -4.52 -2.93 15.97
C VAL A 74 -3.57 -3.79 16.79
N ALA A 75 -2.91 -4.76 16.15
CA ALA A 75 -1.86 -5.55 16.80
C ALA A 75 -0.66 -4.69 17.19
N LEU A 76 -0.24 -3.76 16.33
CA LEU A 76 0.81 -2.78 16.63
C LEU A 76 0.42 -1.88 17.82
N TYR A 77 -0.80 -1.34 17.82
CA TYR A 77 -1.32 -0.54 18.93
C TYR A 77 -1.26 -1.29 20.26
N ARG A 78 -1.72 -2.54 20.29
CA ARG A 78 -1.72 -3.35 21.52
C ARG A 78 -0.31 -3.58 22.03
N SER A 79 0.62 -3.95 21.17
CA SER A 79 2.02 -4.12 21.55
C SER A 79 2.60 -2.82 22.16
N LEU A 80 2.42 -1.68 21.51
CA LEU A 80 2.94 -0.40 21.98
C LEU A 80 2.31 0.07 23.29
N THR A 81 1.06 -0.26 23.57
CA THR A 81 0.37 0.11 24.82
C THR A 81 0.70 -0.84 25.98
N GLU A 82 0.84 -2.13 25.73
CA GLU A 82 1.26 -3.13 26.70
C GLU A 82 2.74 -2.96 27.10
N GLU A 83 3.60 -2.62 26.13
CA GLU A 83 5.01 -2.33 26.37
C GLU A 83 5.20 -0.99 27.13
N GLY A 84 4.26 -0.06 27.00
CA GLY A 84 4.28 1.24 27.70
C GLY A 84 4.27 1.16 29.24
N GLU A 85 3.80 0.05 29.81
CA GLU A 85 3.92 -0.24 31.25
C GLU A 85 5.37 -0.63 31.66
N ASN A 86 6.21 -1.00 30.68
CA ASN A 86 7.62 -1.38 30.83
C ASN A 86 8.60 -0.38 30.18
N ARG A 87 8.22 0.90 30.07
CA ARG A 87 9.06 1.94 29.47
C ARG A 87 10.45 1.97 30.15
N GLY A 88 11.47 1.64 29.39
CA GLY A 88 12.87 1.66 29.83
C GLY A 88 13.66 0.37 29.56
N SER A 89 13.04 -0.68 28.99
CA SER A 89 13.71 -1.96 28.72
C SER A 89 14.39 -2.07 27.37
N GLY A 90 14.37 -1.01 26.52
CA GLY A 90 14.96 -1.04 25.16
C GLY A 90 14.21 -1.91 24.14
N ARG A 91 13.04 -2.45 24.52
CA ARG A 91 12.18 -3.28 23.65
C ARG A 91 11.03 -2.50 23.02
N ASP A 92 10.95 -1.21 23.29
CA ASP A 92 9.88 -0.34 22.83
C ASP A 92 9.89 -0.27 21.30
N SER A 93 8.93 -0.92 20.65
CA SER A 93 8.72 -1.03 19.20
C SER A 93 9.28 -2.28 18.48
N LEU A 94 9.71 -3.33 19.19
CA LEU A 94 10.23 -4.54 18.52
C LEU A 94 9.23 -5.17 17.52
N LEU A 95 7.94 -5.18 17.86
CA LEU A 95 6.93 -5.71 16.95
C LEU A 95 6.77 -4.79 15.72
N ALA A 96 6.79 -3.47 15.89
CA ALA A 96 6.70 -2.51 14.77
C ALA A 96 7.92 -2.64 13.83
N GLU A 97 9.13 -2.74 14.39
CA GLU A 97 10.35 -2.98 13.62
C GLU A 97 10.27 -4.29 12.83
N THR A 98 9.87 -5.37 13.48
CA THR A 98 9.73 -6.69 12.87
C THR A 98 8.67 -6.68 11.78
N TYR A 99 7.51 -6.06 12.04
CA TYR A 99 6.39 -6.00 11.13
C TYR A 99 6.74 -5.21 9.86
N PHE A 100 7.17 -3.96 9.99
CA PHE A 100 7.48 -3.12 8.82
C PHE A 100 8.69 -3.64 8.03
N THR A 101 9.69 -4.23 8.71
CA THR A 101 10.80 -4.89 8.02
C THR A 101 10.30 -6.02 7.13
N ALA A 102 9.46 -6.90 7.66
CA ALA A 102 8.92 -8.03 6.90
C ALA A 102 7.98 -7.57 5.78
N GLU A 103 7.08 -6.61 6.05
CA GLU A 103 6.14 -6.07 5.07
C GLU A 103 6.89 -5.43 3.89
N TYR A 104 7.91 -4.58 4.16
CA TYR A 104 8.64 -3.90 3.10
C TYR A 104 9.56 -4.84 2.30
N HIS A 105 10.07 -5.90 2.92
CA HIS A 105 10.71 -6.99 2.19
C HIS A 105 9.74 -7.66 1.21
N LEU A 106 8.55 -8.02 1.68
CA LEU A 106 7.52 -8.64 0.85
C LEU A 106 7.09 -7.72 -0.30
N ASP A 107 6.84 -6.44 -0.02
CA ASP A 107 6.44 -5.47 -1.05
C ASP A 107 7.53 -5.31 -2.11
N HIS A 108 8.79 -5.13 -1.69
CA HIS A 108 9.90 -5.08 -2.64
C HIS A 108 10.06 -6.38 -3.43
N ARG A 109 9.82 -7.53 -2.77
CA ARG A 109 9.83 -8.85 -3.41
C ARG A 109 8.77 -8.95 -4.51
N ILE A 110 7.57 -8.41 -4.29
CA ILE A 110 6.51 -8.37 -5.30
C ILE A 110 6.91 -7.48 -6.47
N HIS A 111 7.46 -6.29 -6.20
CA HIS A 111 7.96 -5.37 -7.24
C HIS A 111 9.06 -5.97 -8.13
N THR A 112 9.87 -6.86 -7.58
CA THR A 112 11.00 -7.49 -8.27
C THR A 112 10.77 -8.95 -8.61
N TYR A 113 9.50 -9.40 -8.58
CA TYR A 113 9.17 -10.80 -8.74
C TYR A 113 9.52 -11.31 -10.15
N PRO A 114 10.22 -12.48 -10.28
CA PRO A 114 10.76 -12.93 -11.56
C PRO A 114 9.71 -13.49 -12.53
N LYS A 115 8.48 -13.75 -12.05
CA LYS A 115 7.37 -14.30 -12.84
C LYS A 115 6.20 -13.32 -12.86
N PRO A 116 5.27 -13.41 -13.84
CA PRO A 116 4.06 -12.61 -13.80
C PRO A 116 3.27 -12.85 -12.51
N LEU A 117 3.12 -11.80 -11.69
CA LEU A 117 2.29 -11.78 -10.50
C LEU A 117 1.12 -10.85 -10.75
N MET A 118 -0.08 -11.38 -10.73
CA MET A 118 -1.32 -10.64 -10.90
C MET A 118 -1.96 -10.42 -9.55
N VAL A 119 -2.47 -9.21 -9.32
CA VAL A 119 -3.20 -8.89 -8.10
C VAL A 119 -4.63 -8.54 -8.46
N TRP A 120 -5.59 -9.25 -7.87
CA TRP A 120 -7.03 -9.00 -7.98
C TRP A 120 -7.46 -8.03 -6.88
N GLY A 121 -7.36 -6.74 -7.18
CA GLY A 121 -7.67 -5.64 -6.26
C GLY A 121 -9.17 -5.33 -6.19
N ASP A 122 -9.99 -6.31 -5.80
CA ASP A 122 -11.44 -6.18 -5.69
C ASP A 122 -11.87 -5.63 -4.33
N GLY A 123 -12.77 -4.66 -4.31
CA GLY A 123 -13.21 -3.99 -3.08
C GLY A 123 -12.17 -3.03 -2.51
N ILE A 124 -11.97 -3.06 -1.19
CA ILE A 124 -11.04 -2.17 -0.49
C ILE A 124 -9.59 -2.60 -0.71
N VAL A 125 -8.73 -1.64 -1.10
CA VAL A 125 -7.28 -1.78 -1.26
C VAL A 125 -6.62 -0.58 -0.60
N MET A 126 -6.15 -0.72 0.64
CA MET A 126 -5.64 0.42 1.42
C MET A 126 -4.35 0.07 2.15
N GLY A 127 -3.49 1.07 2.40
CA GLY A 127 -2.25 0.90 3.16
C GLY A 127 -1.42 -0.30 2.69
N GLY A 128 -1.02 -1.21 3.59
CA GLY A 128 -0.30 -2.43 3.26
C GLY A 128 -0.96 -3.29 2.18
N GLY A 129 -2.30 -3.23 2.02
CA GLY A 129 -2.99 -3.89 0.90
C GLY A 129 -2.62 -3.27 -0.45
N LEU A 130 -2.40 -1.96 -0.50
CA LEU A 130 -1.89 -1.31 -1.70
C LEU A 130 -0.41 -1.67 -1.93
N GLY A 131 0.39 -1.87 -0.87
CA GLY A 131 1.76 -2.36 -0.97
C GLY A 131 1.84 -3.69 -1.72
N LEU A 132 1.01 -4.65 -1.31
CA LEU A 132 0.90 -5.95 -2.00
C LEU A 132 0.45 -5.81 -3.46
N MET A 133 -0.34 -4.78 -3.80
CA MET A 133 -0.83 -4.57 -5.16
C MET A 133 0.17 -3.81 -6.04
N ALA A 134 0.84 -2.80 -5.49
CA ALA A 134 1.60 -1.81 -6.27
C ALA A 134 2.71 -2.43 -7.13
N GLY A 135 3.36 -3.49 -6.63
CA GLY A 135 4.43 -4.22 -7.33
C GLY A 135 3.95 -5.27 -8.34
N GLY A 136 2.66 -5.52 -8.44
CA GLY A 136 2.11 -6.54 -9.34
C GLY A 136 2.43 -6.29 -10.82
N PHE A 137 2.78 -7.36 -11.55
CA PHE A 137 2.95 -7.28 -13.00
C PHE A 137 1.65 -6.88 -13.72
N GLN A 138 0.51 -7.32 -13.20
CA GLN A 138 -0.81 -6.87 -13.63
C GLN A 138 -1.67 -6.60 -12.39
N ARG A 139 -2.04 -5.35 -12.21
CA ARG A 139 -2.90 -4.86 -11.15
C ARG A 139 -4.31 -4.72 -11.70
N LEU A 140 -5.18 -5.63 -11.29
CA LEU A 140 -6.54 -5.77 -11.81
C LEU A 140 -7.51 -5.09 -10.86
N VAL A 141 -8.37 -4.22 -11.37
CA VAL A 141 -9.38 -3.50 -10.60
C VAL A 141 -10.77 -3.78 -11.14
N THR A 142 -11.77 -3.67 -10.28
CA THR A 142 -13.18 -3.94 -10.55
C THR A 142 -14.02 -2.70 -10.30
N GLU A 143 -15.32 -2.75 -10.59
CA GLU A 143 -16.28 -1.68 -10.30
C GLU A 143 -16.42 -1.38 -8.80
N THR A 144 -16.01 -2.32 -7.94
CA THR A 144 -16.04 -2.15 -6.47
C THR A 144 -14.75 -1.66 -5.88
N THR A 145 -13.67 -1.58 -6.66
CA THR A 145 -12.33 -1.18 -6.18
C THR A 145 -12.34 0.21 -5.58
N ARG A 146 -11.75 0.31 -4.38
CA ARG A 146 -11.53 1.55 -3.64
C ARG A 146 -10.10 1.56 -3.09
N ILE A 147 -9.26 2.38 -3.70
CA ILE A 147 -7.86 2.54 -3.29
C ILE A 147 -7.72 3.81 -2.46
N ALA A 148 -7.00 3.75 -1.36
CA ALA A 148 -6.63 4.93 -0.58
C ALA A 148 -5.36 4.68 0.25
N MET A 149 -4.70 5.79 0.62
CA MET A 149 -3.62 5.86 1.59
C MET A 149 -4.08 6.76 2.75
N PRO A 150 -4.88 6.22 3.71
CA PRO A 150 -5.52 7.03 4.76
C PRO A 150 -4.65 7.22 6.01
N GLU A 151 -3.35 6.98 5.94
CA GLU A 151 -2.41 6.88 7.06
C GLU A 151 -2.35 8.16 7.90
N ILE A 152 -2.60 9.33 7.30
CA ILE A 152 -2.70 10.61 8.01
C ILE A 152 -3.79 10.59 9.11
N THR A 153 -4.80 9.72 8.99
CA THR A 153 -5.88 9.61 9.97
C THR A 153 -5.50 8.79 11.20
N ILE A 154 -4.34 8.14 11.18
CA ILE A 154 -3.83 7.34 12.28
C ILE A 154 -2.43 7.77 12.74
N GLY A 155 -2.01 9.02 12.42
CA GLY A 155 -0.70 9.51 12.84
C GLY A 155 0.48 8.82 12.15
N LEU A 156 0.24 8.25 10.97
CA LEU A 156 1.24 7.67 10.08
C LEU A 156 1.27 8.50 8.78
N TYR A 157 1.98 8.07 7.79
CA TYR A 157 2.09 8.67 6.45
C TYR A 157 1.98 7.54 5.41
N PRO A 158 1.70 7.82 4.12
CA PRO A 158 1.77 6.82 3.07
C PRO A 158 3.17 6.19 2.96
N ASP A 159 3.29 4.97 3.43
CA ASP A 159 4.48 4.12 3.39
C ASP A 159 4.37 3.05 2.27
N ILE A 160 4.89 1.88 2.41
CA ILE A 160 4.81 0.76 1.44
C ILE A 160 5.34 1.09 0.03
N GLY A 161 6.36 1.96 -0.06
CA GLY A 161 6.88 2.50 -1.31
C GLY A 161 6.06 3.66 -1.87
N ALA A 162 5.07 4.19 -1.12
CA ALA A 162 4.20 5.26 -1.61
C ALA A 162 4.96 6.54 -1.90
N SER A 163 5.95 6.89 -1.11
CA SER A 163 6.80 8.04 -1.37
C SER A 163 7.51 7.96 -2.74
N TRP A 164 7.73 6.74 -3.26
CA TRP A 164 8.28 6.50 -4.58
C TRP A 164 7.21 6.54 -5.68
N PHE A 165 6.06 5.83 -5.54
CA PHE A 165 5.07 5.78 -6.63
C PHE A 165 4.18 7.02 -6.70
N LEU A 166 3.89 7.71 -5.59
CA LEU A 166 3.15 8.97 -5.59
C LEU A 166 3.90 10.10 -6.34
N ASN A 167 5.24 10.09 -6.28
CA ASN A 167 6.08 11.00 -7.06
C ASN A 167 6.05 10.76 -8.58
N ARG A 168 5.51 9.64 -9.03
CA ARG A 168 5.38 9.26 -10.45
C ARG A 168 4.01 9.54 -11.04
N MET A 169 3.12 10.08 -10.23
CA MET A 169 1.82 10.58 -10.66
C MET A 169 1.94 11.97 -11.30
N PRO A 170 0.89 12.47 -11.96
CA PRO A 170 0.88 13.86 -12.44
C PRO A 170 1.25 14.84 -11.31
N PRO A 171 1.97 15.93 -11.61
CA PRO A 171 2.46 16.87 -10.61
C PRO A 171 1.39 17.28 -9.59
N GLY A 172 1.73 17.23 -8.32
CA GLY A 172 0.84 17.61 -7.21
C GLY A 172 -0.18 16.53 -6.80
N VAL A 173 -0.58 15.61 -7.69
CA VAL A 173 -1.59 14.60 -7.37
C VAL A 173 -1.15 13.72 -6.21
N GLY A 174 0.08 13.20 -6.24
CA GLY A 174 0.60 12.36 -5.15
C GLY A 174 0.59 13.09 -3.80
N ALA A 175 0.98 14.37 -3.77
CA ALA A 175 0.93 15.18 -2.55
C ALA A 175 -0.51 15.34 -2.04
N TYR A 176 -1.46 15.66 -2.92
CA TYR A 176 -2.87 15.76 -2.55
C TYR A 176 -3.42 14.46 -1.98
N LEU A 177 -3.14 13.32 -2.64
CA LEU A 177 -3.60 12.01 -2.18
C LEU A 177 -3.00 11.65 -0.82
N GLY A 178 -1.70 11.88 -0.61
CA GLY A 178 -1.03 11.59 0.65
C GLY A 178 -1.51 12.49 1.80
N LEU A 179 -1.75 13.78 1.54
CA LEU A 179 -2.26 14.72 2.54
C LEU A 179 -3.73 14.47 2.91
N THR A 180 -4.55 14.04 1.97
CA THR A 180 -5.99 13.93 2.19
C THR A 180 -6.48 12.50 2.41
N GLY A 181 -5.65 11.49 2.13
CA GLY A 181 -6.09 10.10 2.12
C GLY A 181 -7.25 9.85 1.14
N ALA A 182 -7.29 10.60 0.03
CA ALA A 182 -8.40 10.56 -0.92
C ALA A 182 -8.66 9.15 -1.45
N GLN A 183 -9.93 8.77 -1.53
CA GLN A 183 -10.32 7.50 -2.11
C GLN A 183 -10.39 7.60 -3.63
N LEU A 184 -9.76 6.64 -4.29
CA LEU A 184 -9.73 6.47 -5.74
C LEU A 184 -10.63 5.30 -6.13
N ASN A 185 -11.35 5.44 -7.23
CA ASN A 185 -12.04 4.31 -7.85
C ASN A 185 -11.17 3.63 -8.93
N ALA A 186 -11.72 2.61 -9.58
CA ALA A 186 -11.00 1.87 -10.62
C ALA A 186 -10.51 2.75 -11.77
N ARG A 187 -11.28 3.75 -12.17
CA ARG A 187 -10.90 4.67 -13.26
C ARG A 187 -9.73 5.56 -12.86
N ASP A 188 -9.79 6.13 -11.66
CA ASP A 188 -8.69 6.93 -11.12
C ASP A 188 -7.41 6.10 -11.02
N ALA A 189 -7.52 4.85 -10.56
CA ALA A 189 -6.38 3.93 -10.47
C ALA A 189 -5.73 3.65 -11.83
N LEU A 190 -6.53 3.46 -12.88
CA LEU A 190 -6.05 3.30 -14.25
C LEU A 190 -5.38 4.57 -14.79
N ASP A 191 -6.00 5.72 -14.57
CA ASP A 191 -5.53 6.99 -15.12
C ASP A 191 -4.26 7.50 -14.41
N LEU A 192 -4.07 7.14 -13.13
CA LEU A 192 -2.90 7.46 -12.33
C LEU A 192 -1.80 6.39 -12.38
N GLY A 193 -1.98 5.31 -13.13
CA GLY A 193 -1.00 4.23 -13.25
C GLY A 193 -0.87 3.36 -11.99
N MET A 194 -1.87 3.35 -11.11
CA MET A 194 -1.95 2.46 -9.94
C MET A 194 -2.58 1.10 -10.27
N ALA A 195 -3.28 1.00 -11.39
CA ALA A 195 -3.83 -0.24 -11.93
C ALA A 195 -3.55 -0.34 -13.43
N ASP A 196 -3.57 -1.56 -13.95
CA ASP A 196 -3.28 -1.85 -15.35
C ASP A 196 -4.54 -2.17 -16.16
N ARG A 197 -5.50 -2.86 -15.53
CA ARG A 197 -6.71 -3.33 -16.22
C ARG A 197 -7.95 -3.20 -15.36
N PHE A 198 -9.06 -2.84 -16.01
CA PHE A 198 -10.39 -2.94 -15.44
C PHE A 198 -11.07 -4.21 -15.95
N ILE A 199 -11.46 -5.08 -15.04
CA ILE A 199 -12.18 -6.32 -15.33
C ILE A 199 -13.39 -6.40 -14.40
N PRO A 200 -14.63 -6.52 -14.92
CA PRO A 200 -15.82 -6.69 -14.09
C PRO A 200 -15.67 -7.85 -13.10
N ARG A 201 -16.09 -7.64 -11.87
CA ARG A 201 -15.93 -8.59 -10.76
C ARG A 201 -16.46 -9.99 -11.09
N GLU A 202 -17.59 -10.06 -11.77
CA GLU A 202 -18.22 -11.31 -12.19
C GLU A 202 -17.35 -12.17 -13.12
N ARG A 203 -16.35 -11.58 -13.78
CA ARG A 203 -15.44 -12.28 -14.70
C ARG A 203 -14.24 -12.94 -14.02
N ARG A 204 -14.08 -12.82 -12.69
CA ARG A 204 -12.93 -13.39 -11.97
C ARG A 204 -12.69 -14.87 -12.34
N SER A 205 -13.74 -15.71 -12.28
CA SER A 205 -13.60 -17.15 -12.61
C SER A 205 -13.24 -17.40 -14.07
N LEU A 206 -13.75 -16.58 -14.98
CA LEU A 206 -13.43 -16.66 -16.41
C LEU A 206 -11.96 -16.27 -16.67
N VAL A 207 -11.47 -15.26 -15.98
CA VAL A 207 -10.05 -14.86 -16.05
C VAL A 207 -9.14 -15.97 -15.55
N LEU A 208 -9.43 -16.59 -14.42
CA LEU A 208 -8.65 -17.71 -13.89
C LEU A 208 -8.68 -18.90 -14.87
N ALA A 209 -9.83 -19.22 -15.46
CA ALA A 209 -9.93 -20.24 -16.48
C ALA A 209 -9.08 -19.90 -17.72
N ALA A 210 -9.17 -18.66 -18.22
CA ALA A 210 -8.37 -18.21 -19.35
C ALA A 210 -6.87 -18.29 -19.08
N LEU A 211 -6.43 -17.99 -17.86
CA LEU A 211 -5.05 -18.13 -17.44
C LEU A 211 -4.59 -19.60 -17.42
N THR A 212 -5.45 -20.53 -16.98
CA THR A 212 -5.10 -21.98 -17.02
C THR A 212 -5.07 -22.55 -18.44
N GLU A 213 -5.80 -21.96 -19.37
CA GLU A 213 -5.83 -22.35 -20.79
C GLU A 213 -4.78 -21.64 -21.64
N ALA A 214 -4.10 -20.60 -21.10
CA ALA A 214 -3.15 -19.79 -21.85
C ALA A 214 -1.93 -20.58 -22.30
N ASN A 215 -1.38 -20.18 -23.45
CA ASN A 215 -0.11 -20.70 -23.93
C ASN A 215 1.06 -19.90 -23.37
N TYR A 216 1.89 -20.54 -22.58
CA TYR A 216 3.09 -19.95 -21.98
C TYR A 216 4.38 -20.26 -22.75
N GLY A 217 4.28 -20.75 -23.96
CA GLY A 217 5.41 -20.97 -24.89
C GLY A 217 6.53 -21.82 -24.29
N ASP A 218 7.76 -21.36 -24.45
CA ASP A 218 8.97 -21.95 -23.88
C ASP A 218 9.17 -21.66 -22.38
N ARG A 219 8.22 -21.00 -21.76
CA ARG A 219 8.26 -20.53 -20.35
C ARG A 219 9.40 -19.54 -20.04
N SER A 220 9.94 -18.88 -21.05
CA SER A 220 10.80 -17.73 -20.83
C SER A 220 10.01 -16.60 -20.18
N GLY A 221 10.68 -15.67 -19.50
CA GLY A 221 10.00 -14.54 -18.85
C GLY A 221 9.14 -13.71 -19.83
N ALA A 222 9.54 -13.61 -21.10
CA ALA A 222 8.77 -12.94 -22.14
C ALA A 222 7.51 -13.73 -22.51
N ALA A 223 7.64 -15.06 -22.71
CA ALA A 223 6.52 -15.94 -23.04
C ALA A 223 5.49 -16.02 -21.91
N LEU A 224 5.95 -16.08 -20.64
CA LEU A 224 5.06 -16.05 -19.48
C LEU A 224 4.23 -14.77 -19.46
N ARG A 225 4.87 -13.60 -19.62
CA ARG A 225 4.17 -12.31 -19.67
C ARG A 225 3.18 -12.22 -20.81
N ALA A 226 3.58 -12.65 -22.02
CA ALA A 226 2.71 -12.62 -23.18
C ALA A 226 1.47 -13.52 -23.00
N GLY A 227 1.64 -14.73 -22.42
CA GLY A 227 0.54 -15.64 -22.12
C GLY A 227 -0.47 -15.02 -21.15
N VAL A 228 0.02 -14.39 -20.06
CA VAL A 228 -0.83 -13.68 -19.11
C VAL A 228 -1.57 -12.53 -19.80
N GLN A 229 -0.87 -11.67 -20.54
CA GLN A 229 -1.49 -10.53 -21.22
C GLN A 229 -2.60 -10.98 -22.17
N ALA A 230 -2.33 -11.98 -23.01
CA ALA A 230 -3.31 -12.51 -23.96
C ALA A 230 -4.56 -13.13 -23.28
N ALA A 231 -4.39 -13.73 -22.09
CA ALA A 231 -5.53 -14.21 -21.30
C ALA A 231 -6.37 -13.06 -20.75
N LEU A 232 -5.73 -12.02 -20.22
CA LEU A 232 -6.41 -10.86 -19.63
C LEU A 232 -7.09 -9.96 -20.67
N ASP A 233 -6.49 -9.77 -21.86
CA ASP A 233 -7.04 -8.93 -22.96
C ASP A 233 -8.46 -9.32 -23.35
N ARG A 234 -8.83 -10.59 -23.21
CA ARG A 234 -10.17 -11.10 -23.54
C ARG A 234 -11.26 -10.68 -22.57
N HIS A 235 -10.87 -10.24 -21.36
CA HIS A 235 -11.77 -9.96 -20.28
C HIS A 235 -11.76 -8.49 -19.84
N GLU A 236 -10.83 -7.69 -20.36
CA GLU A 236 -10.76 -6.25 -20.06
C GLU A 236 -11.96 -5.50 -20.64
N GLU A 237 -12.58 -4.66 -19.81
CA GLU A 237 -13.69 -3.78 -20.19
C GLU A 237 -13.48 -2.34 -19.75
N ARG A 238 -12.33 -1.78 -20.05
CA ARG A 238 -11.91 -0.44 -19.62
C ARG A 238 -12.97 0.66 -19.88
N ALA A 239 -13.79 0.50 -20.93
CA ALA A 239 -14.84 1.46 -21.28
C ALA A 239 -16.02 1.45 -20.30
N THR A 240 -16.23 0.38 -19.53
CA THR A 240 -17.30 0.26 -18.53
C THR A 240 -16.85 0.61 -17.12
N ALA A 241 -15.60 1.00 -16.93
CA ALA A 241 -15.11 1.49 -15.64
C ALA A 241 -15.93 2.71 -15.18
N PRO A 242 -16.16 2.90 -13.85
CA PRO A 242 -16.89 4.06 -13.34
C PRO A 242 -16.20 5.37 -13.75
N ALA A 243 -16.92 6.49 -13.71
CA ALA A 243 -16.34 7.80 -14.01
C ALA A 243 -15.24 8.14 -12.97
N GLY A 244 -14.10 8.67 -13.45
CA GLY A 244 -13.00 9.11 -12.60
C GLY A 244 -13.35 10.35 -11.79
N GLN A 245 -12.73 10.47 -10.62
CA GLN A 245 -12.93 11.56 -9.67
C GLN A 245 -11.75 12.54 -9.69
N VAL A 246 -10.52 12.07 -9.94
CA VAL A 246 -9.30 12.90 -9.90
C VAL A 246 -9.17 13.78 -11.15
N TRP A 247 -9.29 13.17 -12.32
CA TRP A 247 -9.01 13.85 -13.57
C TRP A 247 -9.89 15.09 -13.85
N PRO A 248 -11.19 15.08 -13.52
CA PRO A 248 -12.03 16.27 -13.64
C PRO A 248 -11.58 17.47 -12.76
N HIS A 249 -10.80 17.20 -11.72
CA HIS A 249 -10.34 18.18 -10.74
C HIS A 249 -8.83 18.42 -10.76
N ILE A 250 -8.12 17.92 -11.78
CA ILE A 250 -6.65 17.90 -11.80
C ILE A 250 -6.04 19.30 -11.63
N ASP A 251 -6.52 20.30 -12.38
CA ASP A 251 -6.00 21.66 -12.31
C ASP A 251 -6.27 22.31 -10.95
N HIS A 252 -7.43 22.04 -10.37
CA HIS A 252 -7.80 22.52 -9.04
C HIS A 252 -6.91 21.89 -7.96
N ILE A 253 -6.71 20.57 -8.00
CA ILE A 253 -5.81 19.83 -7.10
C ILE A 253 -4.39 20.41 -7.18
N GLN A 254 -3.88 20.61 -8.40
CA GLN A 254 -2.55 21.17 -8.62
C GLN A 254 -2.40 22.58 -8.04
N ALA A 255 -3.44 23.43 -8.18
CA ALA A 255 -3.44 24.76 -7.60
C ALA A 255 -3.40 24.74 -6.06
N LEU A 256 -4.12 23.82 -5.42
CA LEU A 256 -4.13 23.66 -3.97
C LEU A 256 -2.77 23.25 -3.40
N VAL A 257 -2.10 22.29 -4.04
CA VAL A 257 -0.81 21.75 -3.56
C VAL A 257 0.42 22.38 -4.22
N GLY A 258 0.24 23.32 -5.14
CA GLY A 258 1.33 24.13 -5.71
C GLY A 258 1.89 25.12 -4.68
N ALA A 259 2.41 24.58 -3.57
CA ALA A 259 2.90 25.29 -2.41
C ALA A 259 4.39 25.03 -2.21
N VAL A 260 5.02 25.80 -1.34
CA VAL A 260 6.45 25.66 -0.99
C VAL A 260 6.68 24.73 0.20
N ASP A 261 5.62 24.45 0.99
CA ASP A 261 5.68 23.63 2.19
C ASP A 261 4.31 23.00 2.54
N ALA A 262 4.34 22.03 3.44
CA ALA A 262 3.15 21.33 3.91
C ALA A 262 2.13 22.27 4.58
N PRO A 263 2.50 23.16 5.53
CA PRO A 263 1.52 24.07 6.16
C PRO A 263 0.74 24.91 5.16
N THR A 264 1.43 25.41 4.12
CA THR A 264 0.79 26.23 3.08
C THR A 264 -0.19 25.39 2.23
N ALA A 265 0.19 24.17 1.85
CA ALA A 265 -0.69 23.26 1.11
C ALA A 265 -1.91 22.87 1.95
N VAL A 266 -1.71 22.48 3.20
CA VAL A 266 -2.78 22.16 4.15
C VAL A 266 -3.74 23.34 4.33
N ALA A 267 -3.21 24.54 4.55
CA ALA A 267 -4.04 25.76 4.72
C ALA A 267 -4.90 26.04 3.48
N ARG A 268 -4.35 25.89 2.27
CA ARG A 268 -5.10 26.06 1.01
C ARG A 268 -6.22 25.02 0.86
N ILE A 269 -5.93 23.75 1.12
CA ILE A 269 -6.94 22.69 1.05
C ILE A 269 -8.05 22.92 2.10
N LEU A 270 -7.70 23.32 3.31
CA LEU A 270 -8.67 23.58 4.39
C LEU A 270 -9.51 24.84 4.15
N ALA A 271 -8.94 25.85 3.49
CA ALA A 271 -9.66 27.08 3.12
C ALA A 271 -10.58 26.89 1.89
N ASP A 272 -10.36 25.83 1.10
CA ASP A 272 -11.20 25.50 -0.05
C ASP A 272 -12.62 25.11 0.41
N ALA A 273 -13.63 25.51 -0.36
CA ALA A 273 -15.04 25.22 -0.09
C ALA A 273 -15.69 24.54 -1.30
N PRO A 274 -15.26 23.34 -1.68
CA PRO A 274 -15.72 22.69 -2.88
C PRO A 274 -17.18 22.25 -2.78
N GLU A 275 -17.95 22.43 -3.85
CA GLU A 275 -19.30 21.88 -3.99
C GLU A 275 -19.27 20.37 -4.30
N ASP A 276 -18.19 19.91 -4.91
CA ASP A 276 -18.00 18.50 -5.23
C ASP A 276 -17.85 17.65 -3.95
N ARG A 277 -18.60 16.55 -3.89
CA ARG A 277 -18.65 15.67 -2.70
C ARG A 277 -17.33 14.96 -2.43
N TRP A 278 -16.60 14.56 -3.46
CA TRP A 278 -15.33 13.86 -3.28
C TRP A 278 -14.26 14.82 -2.74
N LEU A 279 -14.14 16.02 -3.29
CA LEU A 279 -13.25 17.06 -2.78
C LEU A 279 -13.61 17.46 -1.33
N ALA A 280 -14.90 17.64 -1.03
CA ALA A 280 -15.35 17.97 0.32
C ALA A 280 -15.01 16.88 1.34
N ALA A 281 -15.16 15.60 0.98
CA ALA A 281 -14.79 14.48 1.83
C ALA A 281 -13.27 14.40 2.06
N ASN A 282 -12.46 14.72 1.05
CA ASN A 282 -11.00 14.76 1.14
C ASN A 282 -10.54 15.87 2.07
N ARG A 283 -11.11 17.08 1.93
CA ARG A 283 -10.89 18.21 2.83
C ARG A 283 -11.23 17.87 4.28
N ALA A 284 -12.39 17.26 4.51
CA ALA A 284 -12.84 16.87 5.87
C ALA A 284 -11.84 15.86 6.49
N ARG A 285 -11.37 14.88 5.72
CA ARG A 285 -10.40 13.90 6.22
C ARG A 285 -9.06 14.54 6.58
N LEU A 286 -8.59 15.51 5.79
CA LEU A 286 -7.39 16.29 6.14
C LEU A 286 -7.62 17.13 7.41
N ALA A 287 -8.80 17.72 7.58
CA ALA A 287 -9.11 18.51 8.78
C ALA A 287 -9.05 17.71 10.09
N ASP A 288 -9.41 16.42 10.02
CA ASP A 288 -9.35 15.48 11.14
C ASP A 288 -7.98 14.76 11.22
N GLY A 289 -7.14 14.91 10.19
CA GLY A 289 -5.85 14.23 10.06
C GLY A 289 -4.77 14.76 11.00
N CYS A 290 -3.72 13.96 11.19
CA CYS A 290 -2.58 14.31 12.04
C CYS A 290 -1.74 15.43 11.40
N PRO A 291 -1.57 16.58 12.09
CA PRO A 291 -0.77 17.70 11.58
C PRO A 291 0.70 17.33 11.32
N LEU A 292 1.32 16.53 12.19
CA LEU A 292 2.69 16.06 12.02
C LEU A 292 2.81 15.17 10.79
N SER A 293 1.84 14.26 10.56
CA SER A 293 1.81 13.41 9.36
C SER A 293 1.80 14.20 8.05
N ALA A 294 1.15 15.37 8.00
CA ALA A 294 1.18 16.21 6.81
C ALA A 294 2.61 16.66 6.43
N HIS A 295 3.45 16.99 7.42
CA HIS A 295 4.86 17.29 7.21
C HIS A 295 5.64 16.06 6.73
N LEU A 296 5.34 14.87 7.30
CA LEU A 296 6.01 13.63 6.91
C LEU A 296 5.72 13.29 5.45
N VAL A 297 4.44 13.37 5.03
CA VAL A 297 4.04 13.17 3.62
C VAL A 297 4.83 14.09 2.70
N TRP A 298 4.85 15.39 3.00
CA TRP A 298 5.52 16.37 2.19
C TRP A 298 7.01 16.11 2.08
N ARG A 299 7.67 15.91 3.22
CA ARG A 299 9.11 15.68 3.31
C ARG A 299 9.54 14.39 2.60
N MET A 300 8.75 13.32 2.71
CA MET A 300 9.03 12.07 2.02
C MET A 300 8.93 12.21 0.51
N LEU A 301 7.94 12.96 0.01
CA LEU A 301 7.81 13.22 -1.43
C LEU A 301 8.99 14.06 -1.95
N GLU A 302 9.40 15.10 -1.24
CA GLU A 302 10.60 15.88 -1.60
C GLU A 302 11.86 15.00 -1.64
N ARG A 303 12.05 14.17 -0.61
CA ARG A 303 13.23 13.33 -0.45
C ARG A 303 13.32 12.25 -1.53
N HIS A 304 12.18 11.68 -1.93
CA HIS A 304 12.13 10.53 -2.84
C HIS A 304 11.80 10.85 -4.30
N ALA A 305 11.85 12.11 -4.69
CA ALA A 305 11.60 12.51 -6.08
C ALA A 305 12.49 11.78 -7.10
N HIS A 306 13.73 11.43 -6.72
CA HIS A 306 14.73 10.83 -7.61
C HIS A 306 15.43 9.60 -7.02
N THR A 307 14.91 9.00 -5.95
CA THR A 307 15.52 7.84 -5.31
C THR A 307 15.09 6.51 -5.95
N SER A 308 15.83 5.44 -5.63
CA SER A 308 15.40 4.09 -5.96
C SER A 308 14.25 3.63 -5.03
N LEU A 309 13.47 2.63 -5.48
CA LEU A 309 12.44 2.04 -4.63
C LEU A 309 13.03 1.43 -3.34
N ALA A 310 14.20 0.78 -3.45
CA ALA A 310 14.88 0.19 -2.30
C ALA A 310 15.33 1.25 -1.29
N ASP A 311 15.79 2.43 -1.74
CA ASP A 311 16.12 3.55 -0.84
C ASP A 311 14.87 4.14 -0.20
N ALA A 312 13.76 4.24 -0.94
CA ALA A 312 12.49 4.67 -0.39
C ALA A 312 12.05 3.75 0.76
N PHE A 313 12.07 2.44 0.57
CA PHE A 313 11.74 1.49 1.65
C PHE A 313 12.68 1.58 2.86
N ARG A 314 13.99 1.85 2.65
CA ARG A 314 14.91 2.06 3.79
C ARG A 314 14.52 3.26 4.62
N ASP A 315 14.29 4.39 3.99
CA ASP A 315 13.89 5.62 4.67
C ASP A 315 12.49 5.48 5.29
N GLU A 316 11.56 4.82 4.60
CA GLU A 316 10.23 4.52 5.12
C GLU A 316 10.29 3.63 6.36
N LEU A 317 11.19 2.62 6.42
CA LEU A 317 11.34 1.80 7.63
C LEU A 317 11.76 2.64 8.84
N VAL A 318 12.74 3.55 8.66
CA VAL A 318 13.15 4.48 9.73
C VAL A 318 11.95 5.27 10.22
N LEU A 319 11.23 5.89 9.29
CA LEU A 319 10.13 6.79 9.63
C LEU A 319 8.96 6.06 10.27
N SER A 320 8.57 4.87 9.77
CA SER A 320 7.46 4.07 10.30
C SER A 320 7.73 3.58 11.73
N VAL A 321 8.96 3.14 12.01
CA VAL A 321 9.36 2.76 13.38
C VAL A 321 9.37 3.99 14.30
N GLN A 322 9.82 5.15 13.85
CA GLN A 322 9.80 6.37 14.64
C GLN A 322 8.38 6.90 14.88
N CYS A 323 7.47 6.79 13.89
CA CYS A 323 6.05 7.11 14.08
C CYS A 323 5.42 6.23 15.15
N CYS A 324 5.73 4.94 15.19
CA CYS A 324 5.25 4.03 16.24
C CYS A 324 5.78 4.38 17.64
N ARG A 325 6.97 4.97 17.73
CA ARG A 325 7.54 5.48 18.99
C ARG A 325 6.94 6.82 19.40
N HIS A 326 6.32 7.54 18.46
CA HIS A 326 5.65 8.81 18.70
C HIS A 326 4.18 8.59 19.06
N GLY A 327 3.66 9.39 20.01
CA GLY A 327 2.32 9.20 20.58
C GLY A 327 1.15 9.35 19.59
N ASP A 328 1.33 10.07 18.48
CA ASP A 328 0.26 10.33 17.51
C ASP A 328 -0.22 9.06 16.81
N PHE A 329 0.67 8.09 16.51
CA PHE A 329 0.23 6.80 15.95
C PHE A 329 -0.69 6.04 16.91
N VAL A 330 -0.30 5.93 18.17
CA VAL A 330 -1.10 5.26 19.21
C VAL A 330 -2.44 5.96 19.39
N GLU A 331 -2.45 7.30 19.44
CA GLU A 331 -3.67 8.08 19.58
C GLU A 331 -4.60 7.95 18.36
N GLY A 332 -4.06 8.02 17.15
CA GLY A 332 -4.86 7.88 15.93
C GLY A 332 -5.52 6.51 15.82
N VAL A 333 -4.76 5.43 16.10
CA VAL A 333 -5.31 4.07 16.11
C VAL A 333 -6.36 3.92 17.22
N ARG A 334 -6.12 4.49 18.44
CA ARG A 334 -7.11 4.52 19.51
C ARG A 334 -8.42 5.12 19.02
N ALA A 335 -8.35 6.35 18.51
CA ALA A 335 -9.52 7.14 18.15
C ALA A 335 -10.33 6.52 17.00
N LEU A 336 -9.64 5.94 16.00
CA LEU A 336 -10.30 5.40 14.81
C LEU A 336 -10.78 3.95 14.98
N LEU A 337 -9.99 3.08 15.62
CA LEU A 337 -10.20 1.63 15.57
C LEU A 337 -10.50 1.00 16.92
N ILE A 338 -10.03 1.54 18.02
CA ILE A 338 -10.22 0.97 19.36
C ILE A 338 -11.48 1.59 20.01
N ASP A 339 -11.43 2.87 20.37
CA ASP A 339 -12.54 3.57 21.01
C ASP A 339 -13.61 4.01 20.01
N LYS A 340 -13.22 4.22 18.77
CA LYS A 340 -14.09 4.62 17.64
C LYS A 340 -14.83 5.95 17.89
N ASP A 341 -14.26 6.80 18.76
CA ASP A 341 -14.78 8.13 19.04
C ASP A 341 -14.51 9.14 17.93
N LYS A 342 -13.57 8.83 17.02
CA LYS A 342 -13.14 9.68 15.89
C LYS A 342 -12.69 11.07 16.33
N SER A 343 -12.15 11.18 17.54
CA SER A 343 -11.72 12.43 18.14
C SER A 343 -10.28 12.28 18.63
N PRO A 344 -9.30 12.20 17.71
CA PRO A 344 -7.90 12.08 18.08
C PRO A 344 -7.38 13.37 18.75
N ARG A 345 -6.50 13.20 19.72
CA ARG A 345 -5.82 14.29 20.42
C ARG A 345 -4.37 14.33 19.93
N TRP A 346 -4.18 14.94 18.77
CA TRP A 346 -2.87 15.08 18.18
C TRP A 346 -1.92 15.89 19.05
N SER A 347 -0.61 15.64 18.95
CA SER A 347 0.43 16.38 19.69
C SER A 347 0.52 17.85 19.30
N HIS A 348 0.05 18.19 18.09
CA HIS A 348 0.01 19.56 17.57
C HIS A 348 -1.40 19.90 17.08
N PRO A 349 -1.91 21.13 17.32
CA PRO A 349 -3.28 21.49 16.94
C PRO A 349 -3.47 21.71 15.43
N ASP A 350 -2.43 22.08 14.72
CA ASP A 350 -2.44 22.33 13.28
C ASP A 350 -1.03 22.17 12.66
N ALA A 351 -0.96 22.11 11.32
CA ALA A 351 0.30 21.94 10.63
C ALA A 351 1.27 23.13 10.78
N ALA A 352 0.76 24.34 10.99
CA ALA A 352 1.62 25.52 11.14
C ALA A 352 2.31 25.58 12.50
N SER A 353 1.78 24.88 13.51
CA SER A 353 2.32 24.81 14.88
C SER A 353 3.34 23.68 15.07
N VAL A 354 3.52 22.78 14.09
CA VAL A 354 4.50 21.69 14.17
C VAL A 354 5.92 22.26 14.05
N PRO A 355 6.77 22.14 15.08
CA PRO A 355 8.14 22.62 14.99
C PRO A 355 8.99 21.71 14.08
N GLU A 356 9.92 22.32 13.34
CA GLU A 356 10.80 21.58 12.43
C GLU A 356 11.61 20.49 13.14
N GLU A 357 12.01 20.72 14.38
CA GLU A 357 12.75 19.77 15.22
C GLU A 357 11.93 18.49 15.48
N ALA A 358 10.61 18.62 15.66
CA ALA A 358 9.72 17.47 15.84
C ALA A 358 9.64 16.62 14.56
N VAL A 359 9.60 17.27 13.40
CA VAL A 359 9.65 16.58 12.09
C VAL A 359 10.98 15.87 11.92
N GLN A 360 12.11 16.59 12.11
CA GLN A 360 13.44 16.04 11.92
C GLN A 360 13.76 14.86 12.84
N ALA A 361 13.26 14.87 14.08
CA ALA A 361 13.46 13.81 15.05
C ALA A 361 12.98 12.44 14.53
N LEU A 362 11.90 12.40 13.72
CA LEU A 362 11.36 11.17 13.15
C LEU A 362 12.20 10.61 11.98
N PHE A 363 13.08 11.42 11.40
CA PHE A 363 14.00 10.97 10.34
C PHE A 363 15.36 10.49 10.88
N VAL A 364 15.56 10.48 12.20
CA VAL A 364 16.78 9.96 12.81
C VAL A 364 16.70 8.44 12.87
N SER A 365 17.60 7.77 12.13
CA SER A 365 17.65 6.31 12.12
C SER A 365 18.03 5.76 13.50
N PRO A 366 17.27 4.77 14.02
CA PRO A 366 17.63 4.07 15.26
C PRO A 366 18.78 3.06 15.05
N TRP A 367 19.20 2.86 13.81
CA TRP A 367 20.28 1.92 13.43
C TRP A 367 21.44 2.66 12.78
N SER A 368 22.63 2.09 12.91
CA SER A 368 23.74 2.43 12.00
C SER A 368 23.45 1.91 10.59
N SER A 369 24.17 2.40 9.59
CA SER A 369 24.03 1.91 8.20
C SER A 369 24.29 0.41 8.05
N GLU A 370 25.15 -0.16 8.90
CA GLU A 370 25.50 -1.58 8.89
C GLU A 370 24.45 -2.46 9.59
N GLU A 371 23.68 -1.88 10.51
CA GLU A 371 22.63 -2.57 11.28
C GLU A 371 21.23 -2.39 10.70
N HIS A 372 21.07 -1.52 9.71
CA HIS A 372 19.76 -1.24 9.12
C HIS A 372 19.11 -2.53 8.57
N PRO A 373 17.88 -2.89 8.99
CA PRO A 373 17.28 -4.18 8.61
C PRO A 373 17.13 -4.38 7.10
N LEU A 374 16.90 -3.31 6.34
CA LEU A 374 16.74 -3.34 4.87
C LEU A 374 18.02 -2.93 4.11
N ARG A 375 19.21 -2.95 4.75
CA ARG A 375 20.48 -2.53 4.09
C ARG A 375 20.76 -3.27 2.79
N ASP A 376 20.39 -4.55 2.72
CA ASP A 376 20.66 -5.42 1.57
C ASP A 376 19.53 -5.40 0.52
N LEU A 377 18.45 -4.64 0.76
CA LEU A 377 17.31 -4.56 -0.15
C LEU A 377 17.74 -3.98 -1.50
N GLY A 378 17.41 -4.66 -2.60
CA GLY A 378 17.77 -4.24 -3.97
C GLY A 378 19.22 -4.51 -4.35
N LEU A 379 20.06 -4.97 -3.43
CA LEU A 379 21.37 -5.53 -3.80
C LEU A 379 21.09 -6.92 -4.39
N GLY A 380 21.22 -7.05 -5.71
CA GLY A 380 21.02 -8.34 -6.38
C GLY A 380 21.83 -9.43 -5.65
N HIS A 381 21.23 -10.59 -5.51
CA HIS A 381 21.97 -11.76 -5.06
C HIS A 381 23.18 -11.88 -5.97
N ARG A 382 24.35 -11.51 -5.47
CA ARG A 382 25.63 -11.86 -6.11
C ARG A 382 25.65 -13.37 -6.04
N GLY A 383 25.25 -13.98 -7.19
CA GLY A 383 25.23 -15.43 -7.34
C GLY A 383 26.54 -16.00 -6.87
N GLY A 384 26.46 -16.83 -5.84
CA GLY A 384 27.51 -17.77 -5.51
C GLY A 384 27.39 -18.99 -6.42
#